data_c6dc36b5d9c8eba91efc81df0739d763
#
_entry.id   c6dc36b5d9c8eba91efc81df0739d763
#
_cell.length_a   1.000
_cell.length_b   1.000
_cell.length_c   1.000
_cell.angle_alpha   90.00
_cell.angle_beta   90.00
_cell.angle_gamma   90.00
#
_symmetry.space_group_name_H-M   'P 1'
#
loop_
_entity.id
_entity.type
_entity.pdbx_description
1 polymer ?
#
loop_
_entity_poly.entity_id
_entity_poly.type
_entity_poly.pdbx_seq_one_letter_code
_entity_poly.pdbx_strand_id
1 'polypeptide(L)'
;NSGEIFLDGKKFNPKEHLIGYLPEERGLYPKKKVSEQLVYLGRLRGLSKAEAKKNTDKWLKRLQVSQYTDVKLETLSKGNQQKVQLASTLVCEPEIVILDEPFSGLDPVNSKILQDVVTELIEEGRIVIFSSHQMSYVEEFCEDIAIINNGEIALSGDIADIKAEYGKNQLIISAVGMGAEELAEKLKTSCEDTLSVTGIHKDGVIVKNIQELSGNALIKEIMNADIEIASFDSYRPSLNDIFVKAVGGDR
;
A
#
# COMPACT_ATOMS: atom_id res chain seq x y z
N ASN A 1 -11.40 8.77 24.04
CA ASN A 1 -11.05 7.49 23.45
C ASN A 1 -10.25 6.68 24.47
N SER A 2 -10.40 5.39 24.46
CA SER A 2 -9.72 4.45 25.35
C SER A 2 -8.99 3.40 24.51
N GLY A 3 -7.99 2.76 25.11
CA GLY A 3 -7.17 1.73 24.47
C GLY A 3 -5.73 1.81 24.94
N GLU A 4 -4.96 0.79 24.61
CA GLU A 4 -3.54 0.71 24.94
C GLU A 4 -2.77 0.29 23.69
N ILE A 5 -1.55 0.79 23.55
CA ILE A 5 -0.62 0.42 22.49
C ILE A 5 0.49 -0.40 23.14
N PHE A 6 0.89 -1.47 22.46
CA PHE A 6 2.00 -2.33 22.87
C PHE A 6 3.05 -2.37 21.77
N LEU A 7 4.31 -2.41 22.15
CA LEU A 7 5.45 -2.64 21.27
C LEU A 7 6.27 -3.77 21.88
N ASP A 8 6.51 -4.85 21.15
CA ASP A 8 7.22 -6.05 21.60
C ASP A 8 6.65 -6.62 22.94
N GLY A 9 5.32 -6.64 23.07
CA GLY A 9 4.62 -7.13 24.24
C GLY A 9 4.67 -6.23 25.49
N LYS A 10 5.32 -5.06 25.40
CA LYS A 10 5.38 -4.06 26.47
C LYS A 10 4.47 -2.89 26.15
N LYS A 11 3.87 -2.30 27.20
CA LYS A 11 3.06 -1.08 27.03
C LYS A 11 3.91 0.04 26.43
N PHE A 12 3.46 0.57 25.31
CA PHE A 12 4.17 1.60 24.57
C PHE A 12 4.25 2.93 25.34
N ASN A 13 5.46 3.46 25.46
CA ASN A 13 5.71 4.78 26.03
C ASN A 13 6.30 5.70 24.93
N PRO A 14 5.53 6.67 24.40
CA PRO A 14 6.02 7.53 23.32
C PRO A 14 7.20 8.43 23.69
N LYS A 15 7.55 8.55 24.99
CA LYS A 15 8.71 9.33 25.46
C LYS A 15 10.03 8.56 25.32
N GLU A 16 9.96 7.25 25.14
CA GLU A 16 11.12 6.36 25.02
C GLU A 16 11.52 6.12 23.57
N HIS A 17 10.72 6.56 22.61
CA HIS A 17 10.93 6.32 21.18
C HIS A 17 10.95 7.62 20.38
N LEU A 18 11.82 7.67 19.39
CA LEU A 18 11.82 8.75 18.41
C LEU A 18 10.78 8.43 17.33
N ILE A 19 9.73 9.23 17.27
CA ILE A 19 8.63 9.09 16.30
C ILE A 19 8.70 10.22 15.29
N GLY A 20 8.76 9.87 14.01
CA GLY A 20 8.57 10.78 12.89
C GLY A 20 7.13 10.72 12.40
N TYR A 21 6.48 11.86 12.23
CA TYR A 21 5.13 11.94 11.69
C TYR A 21 5.09 12.90 10.49
N LEU A 22 4.65 12.39 9.36
CA LEU A 22 4.36 13.13 8.13
C LEU A 22 2.84 13.28 8.02
N PRO A 23 2.25 14.46 8.28
CA PRO A 23 0.82 14.68 8.07
C PRO A 23 0.50 14.84 6.58
N GLU A 24 -0.74 14.56 6.18
CA GLU A 24 -1.25 14.83 4.83
C GLU A 24 -1.18 16.33 4.50
N GLU A 25 -1.58 17.18 5.44
CA GLU A 25 -1.48 18.62 5.29
C GLU A 25 -0.05 19.13 5.57
N ARG A 26 0.35 20.17 4.85
CA ARG A 26 1.71 20.71 4.95
C ARG A 26 1.91 21.48 6.25
N GLY A 27 2.74 20.93 7.12
CA GLY A 27 3.07 21.52 8.44
C GLY A 27 4.29 22.45 8.45
N LEU A 28 4.95 22.67 7.32
CA LEU A 28 6.16 23.52 7.23
C LEU A 28 5.85 24.98 6.94
N TYR A 29 6.77 25.87 7.31
CA TYR A 29 6.63 27.31 7.18
C TYR A 29 6.95 27.79 5.74
N PRO A 30 5.95 28.26 4.93
CA PRO A 30 6.16 28.59 3.51
C PRO A 30 7.23 29.64 3.27
N LYS A 31 7.28 30.68 4.11
CA LYS A 31 8.17 31.84 3.98
C LYS A 31 9.58 31.65 4.57
N LYS A 32 9.87 30.47 5.14
CA LYS A 32 11.18 30.16 5.71
C LYS A 32 12.02 29.33 4.74
N LYS A 33 13.34 29.45 4.83
CA LYS A 33 14.28 28.63 4.06
C LYS A 33 14.16 27.17 4.46
N VAL A 34 14.37 26.29 3.48
CA VAL A 34 14.31 24.84 3.70
C VAL A 34 15.27 24.41 4.82
N SER A 35 16.56 24.76 4.72
CA SER A 35 17.56 24.36 5.73
C SER A 35 17.27 24.90 7.14
N GLU A 36 16.85 26.17 7.22
CA GLU A 36 16.58 26.80 8.52
C GLU A 36 15.52 26.05 9.31
N GLN A 37 14.41 25.67 8.67
CA GLN A 37 13.31 24.98 9.34
C GLN A 37 13.64 23.51 9.66
N LEU A 38 14.36 22.79 8.78
CA LEU A 38 14.76 21.42 9.07
C LEU A 38 15.74 21.36 10.25
N VAL A 39 16.76 22.22 10.26
CA VAL A 39 17.70 22.35 11.40
C VAL A 39 16.96 22.74 12.68
N TYR A 40 16.01 23.67 12.61
CA TYR A 40 15.20 24.06 13.75
C TYR A 40 14.39 22.89 14.32
N LEU A 41 13.69 22.14 13.44
CA LEU A 41 12.91 20.97 13.85
C LEU A 41 13.77 19.85 14.45
N GLY A 42 14.95 19.58 13.85
CA GLY A 42 15.92 18.64 14.41
C GLY A 42 16.38 19.03 15.82
N ARG A 43 16.63 20.32 16.04
CA ARG A 43 17.01 20.84 17.36
C ARG A 43 15.88 20.76 18.39
N LEU A 44 14.64 21.00 17.98
CA LEU A 44 13.46 20.84 18.86
C LEU A 44 13.30 19.38 19.33
N ARG A 45 13.78 18.43 18.54
CA ARG A 45 13.76 16.98 18.85
C ARG A 45 15.03 16.52 19.59
N GLY A 46 15.89 17.45 20.06
CA GLY A 46 17.05 17.16 20.91
C GLY A 46 18.39 17.05 20.21
N LEU A 47 18.46 17.18 18.86
CA LEU A 47 19.73 17.16 18.16
C LEU A 47 20.56 18.42 18.46
N SER A 48 21.89 18.28 18.54
CA SER A 48 22.79 19.43 18.49
C SER A 48 22.66 20.15 17.14
N LYS A 49 23.10 21.40 17.07
CA LYS A 49 23.09 22.18 15.80
C LYS A 49 23.91 21.49 14.69
N ALA A 50 25.01 20.86 15.05
CA ALA A 50 25.90 20.17 14.12
C ALA A 50 25.23 18.91 13.55
N GLU A 51 24.64 18.09 14.40
CA GLU A 51 23.89 16.88 14.01
C GLU A 51 22.67 17.22 13.16
N ALA A 52 21.86 18.19 13.61
CA ALA A 52 20.69 18.63 12.84
C ALA A 52 21.07 19.13 11.44
N LYS A 53 22.19 19.86 11.30
CA LYS A 53 22.69 20.28 10.01
C LYS A 53 23.14 19.09 9.16
N LYS A 54 23.95 18.20 9.72
CA LYS A 54 24.44 16.98 9.05
C LYS A 54 23.27 16.12 8.50
N ASN A 55 22.27 15.89 9.35
CA ASN A 55 21.12 15.09 8.97
C ASN A 55 20.22 15.82 7.95
N THR A 56 20.08 17.15 8.08
CA THR A 56 19.39 17.96 7.05
C THR A 56 20.08 17.78 5.69
N ASP A 57 21.40 17.94 5.62
CA ASP A 57 22.15 17.79 4.38
C ASP A 57 22.03 16.35 3.81
N LYS A 58 22.09 15.32 4.69
CA LYS A 58 21.87 13.91 4.32
C LYS A 58 20.52 13.71 3.63
N TRP A 59 19.44 14.12 4.29
CA TRP A 59 18.07 13.86 3.80
C TRP A 59 17.71 14.71 2.58
N LEU A 60 18.14 15.98 2.52
CA LEU A 60 17.96 16.80 1.31
C LEU A 60 18.68 16.20 0.10
N LYS A 61 19.87 15.64 0.30
CA LYS A 61 20.61 14.95 -0.75
C LYS A 61 19.90 13.66 -1.17
N ARG A 62 19.49 12.83 -0.22
CA ARG A 62 18.79 11.56 -0.51
C ARG A 62 17.48 11.78 -1.28
N LEU A 63 16.73 12.83 -0.92
CA LEU A 63 15.47 13.20 -1.56
C LEU A 63 15.64 14.07 -2.81
N GLN A 64 16.89 14.31 -3.27
CA GLN A 64 17.21 15.06 -4.47
C GLN A 64 16.65 16.48 -4.47
N VAL A 65 16.75 17.18 -3.33
CA VAL A 65 16.29 18.57 -3.15
C VAL A 65 17.36 19.48 -2.54
N SER A 66 18.64 19.09 -2.57
CA SER A 66 19.76 19.87 -2.03
C SER A 66 19.90 21.26 -2.68
N GLN A 67 19.54 21.39 -3.96
CA GLN A 67 19.57 22.65 -4.68
C GLN A 67 18.61 23.71 -4.09
N TYR A 68 17.66 23.29 -3.27
CA TYR A 68 16.67 24.17 -2.63
C TYR A 68 17.00 24.50 -1.17
N THR A 69 18.19 24.14 -0.68
CA THR A 69 18.62 24.30 0.73
C THR A 69 18.40 25.71 1.25
N ASP A 70 18.75 26.73 0.47
CA ASP A 70 18.74 28.15 0.87
C ASP A 70 17.58 28.97 0.31
N VAL A 71 16.57 28.32 -0.31
CA VAL A 71 15.39 29.00 -0.83
C VAL A 71 14.18 28.81 0.08
N LYS A 72 13.17 29.68 -0.07
CA LYS A 72 11.93 29.58 0.68
C LYS A 72 11.10 28.40 0.19
N LEU A 73 10.43 27.70 1.12
CA LEU A 73 9.62 26.54 0.80
C LEU A 73 8.52 26.82 -0.23
N GLU A 74 7.88 27.99 -0.15
CA GLU A 74 6.80 28.41 -1.07
C GLU A 74 7.21 28.49 -2.54
N THR A 75 8.52 28.58 -2.84
CA THR A 75 9.03 28.64 -4.20
C THR A 75 9.18 27.27 -4.86
N LEU A 76 9.04 26.19 -4.10
CA LEU A 76 9.18 24.83 -4.60
C LEU A 76 7.86 24.32 -5.22
N SER A 77 7.97 23.41 -6.19
CA SER A 77 6.83 22.64 -6.68
C SER A 77 6.21 21.79 -5.55
N LYS A 78 4.94 21.41 -5.72
CA LYS A 78 4.24 20.55 -4.73
C LYS A 78 5.04 19.28 -4.38
N GLY A 79 5.57 18.58 -5.38
CA GLY A 79 6.36 17.37 -5.16
C GLY A 79 7.66 17.63 -4.41
N ASN A 80 8.37 18.75 -4.70
CA ASN A 80 9.57 19.11 -3.94
C ASN A 80 9.24 19.53 -2.51
N GLN A 81 8.11 20.21 -2.27
CA GLN A 81 7.65 20.50 -0.91
C GLN A 81 7.35 19.23 -0.13
N GLN A 82 6.74 18.22 -0.75
CA GLN A 82 6.48 16.91 -0.12
C GLN A 82 7.79 16.22 0.27
N LYS A 83 8.80 16.24 -0.61
CA LYS A 83 10.13 15.70 -0.30
C LYS A 83 10.80 16.42 0.88
N VAL A 84 10.69 17.75 0.94
CA VAL A 84 11.21 18.53 2.08
C VAL A 84 10.44 18.21 3.36
N GLN A 85 9.15 17.97 3.28
CA GLN A 85 8.32 17.58 4.43
C GLN A 85 8.73 16.19 4.94
N LEU A 86 8.97 15.23 4.05
CA LEU A 86 9.53 13.93 4.44
C LEU A 86 10.93 14.08 5.06
N ALA A 87 11.81 14.93 4.49
CA ALA A 87 13.10 15.24 5.11
C ALA A 87 12.95 15.75 6.54
N SER A 88 11.97 16.63 6.81
CA SER A 88 11.71 17.15 8.15
C SER A 88 11.25 16.08 9.13
N THR A 89 10.51 15.09 8.66
CA THR A 89 10.10 13.92 9.45
C THR A 89 11.28 13.05 9.84
N LEU A 90 12.24 12.88 8.89
CA LEU A 90 13.36 11.96 9.03
C LEU A 90 14.63 12.59 9.65
N VAL A 91 14.70 13.91 9.78
CA VAL A 91 15.92 14.61 10.26
C VAL A 91 16.41 14.13 11.61
N CYS A 92 15.53 13.61 12.47
CA CYS A 92 15.88 13.06 13.79
C CYS A 92 16.18 11.57 13.79
N GLU A 93 16.27 10.94 12.60
CA GLU A 93 16.48 9.49 12.48
C GLU A 93 15.51 8.67 13.36
N PRO A 94 14.19 8.82 13.17
CA PRO A 94 13.19 8.18 14.01
C PRO A 94 13.20 6.65 13.87
N GLU A 95 12.88 5.94 14.96
CA GLU A 95 12.70 4.48 14.99
C GLU A 95 11.33 4.09 14.41
N ILE A 96 10.33 4.92 14.66
CA ILE A 96 8.95 4.73 14.19
C ILE A 96 8.61 5.89 13.26
N VAL A 97 8.16 5.57 12.06
CA VAL A 97 7.79 6.55 11.03
C VAL A 97 6.33 6.37 10.67
N ILE A 98 5.54 7.41 10.87
CA ILE A 98 4.12 7.44 10.52
C ILE A 98 3.94 8.40 9.36
N LEU A 99 3.41 7.91 8.26
CA LEU A 99 3.26 8.64 7.00
C LEU A 99 1.77 8.67 6.61
N ASP A 100 1.20 9.86 6.57
CA ASP A 100 -0.20 10.06 6.19
C ASP A 100 -0.26 10.49 4.72
N GLU A 101 -0.78 9.61 3.85
CA GLU A 101 -0.88 9.78 2.39
C GLU A 101 0.43 10.27 1.73
N PRO A 102 1.58 9.62 1.97
CA PRO A 102 2.89 10.14 1.57
C PRO A 102 3.06 10.31 0.06
N PHE A 103 2.33 9.56 -0.75
CA PHE A 103 2.43 9.55 -2.21
C PHE A 103 1.36 10.38 -2.92
N SER A 104 0.43 10.99 -2.16
CA SER A 104 -0.70 11.73 -2.73
C SER A 104 -0.25 12.93 -3.55
N GLY A 105 -0.79 13.06 -4.77
CA GLY A 105 -0.57 14.20 -5.65
C GLY A 105 0.85 14.35 -6.20
N LEU A 106 1.66 13.29 -6.16
CA LEU A 106 2.99 13.26 -6.76
C LEU A 106 2.95 12.75 -8.20
N ASP A 107 3.83 13.30 -9.02
CA ASP A 107 4.15 12.72 -10.31
C ASP A 107 4.99 11.41 -10.14
N PRO A 108 5.04 10.54 -11.15
CA PRO A 108 5.72 9.24 -11.03
C PRO A 108 7.20 9.33 -10.62
N VAL A 109 7.92 10.38 -11.04
CA VAL A 109 9.35 10.53 -10.71
C VAL A 109 9.53 10.86 -9.23
N ASN A 110 8.76 11.82 -8.72
CA ASN A 110 8.81 12.19 -7.31
C ASN A 110 8.28 11.06 -6.41
N SER A 111 7.23 10.37 -6.86
CA SER A 111 6.71 9.19 -6.15
C SER A 111 7.78 8.11 -6.00
N LYS A 112 8.51 7.79 -7.07
CA LYS A 112 9.58 6.77 -7.02
C LYS A 112 10.68 7.11 -6.01
N ILE A 113 11.08 8.37 -5.91
CA ILE A 113 12.09 8.80 -4.93
C ILE A 113 11.59 8.57 -3.48
N LEU A 114 10.32 8.85 -3.20
CA LEU A 114 9.74 8.61 -1.89
C LEU A 114 9.59 7.11 -1.60
N GLN A 115 9.18 6.32 -2.57
CA GLN A 115 9.10 4.86 -2.47
C GLN A 115 10.45 4.26 -2.09
N ASP A 116 11.52 4.65 -2.79
CA ASP A 116 12.87 4.18 -2.50
C ASP A 116 13.32 4.53 -1.08
N VAL A 117 12.92 5.70 -0.56
CA VAL A 117 13.20 6.08 0.84
C VAL A 117 12.38 5.22 1.82
N VAL A 118 11.10 4.95 1.53
CA VAL A 118 10.28 4.07 2.38
C VAL A 118 10.87 2.66 2.43
N THR A 119 11.27 2.12 1.28
CA THR A 119 11.94 0.81 1.21
C THR A 119 13.22 0.79 2.06
N GLU A 120 14.08 1.81 1.95
CA GLU A 120 15.30 1.92 2.76
C GLU A 120 15.00 1.95 4.28
N LEU A 121 13.97 2.69 4.69
CA LEU A 121 13.56 2.74 6.11
C LEU A 121 13.13 1.35 6.63
N ILE A 122 12.41 0.59 5.81
CA ILE A 122 11.99 -0.79 6.14
C ILE A 122 13.20 -1.72 6.20
N GLU A 123 14.11 -1.64 5.22
CA GLU A 123 15.35 -2.43 5.17
C GLU A 123 16.29 -2.12 6.35
N GLU A 124 16.29 -0.87 6.85
CA GLU A 124 16.99 -0.46 8.06
C GLU A 124 16.34 -1.00 9.35
N GLY A 125 15.21 -1.71 9.27
CA GLY A 125 14.48 -2.26 10.42
C GLY A 125 13.65 -1.24 11.19
N ARG A 126 13.30 -0.10 10.60
CA ARG A 126 12.40 0.88 11.22
C ARG A 126 10.95 0.42 11.10
N ILE A 127 10.15 0.76 12.09
CA ILE A 127 8.71 0.53 12.03
C ILE A 127 8.10 1.64 11.17
N VAL A 128 7.52 1.27 10.03
CA VAL A 128 6.85 2.20 9.12
C VAL A 128 5.36 1.93 9.12
N ILE A 129 4.57 2.94 9.47
CA ILE A 129 3.12 2.91 9.41
C ILE A 129 2.69 3.96 8.41
N PHE A 130 1.93 3.61 7.38
CA PHE A 130 1.38 4.63 6.49
C PHE A 130 -0.09 4.40 6.17
N SER A 131 -0.81 5.49 5.97
CA SER A 131 -2.16 5.47 5.42
C SER A 131 -2.11 5.69 3.92
N SER A 132 -2.96 5.01 3.18
CA SER A 132 -3.19 5.28 1.77
C SER A 132 -4.56 4.80 1.31
N HIS A 133 -5.16 5.54 0.38
CA HIS A 133 -6.31 5.10 -0.41
C HIS A 133 -5.89 4.42 -1.73
N GLN A 134 -4.61 4.38 -2.05
CA GLN A 134 -4.05 3.74 -3.24
C GLN A 134 -3.55 2.34 -2.88
N MET A 135 -4.39 1.33 -3.13
CA MET A 135 -4.12 -0.06 -2.75
C MET A 135 -2.83 -0.63 -3.35
N SER A 136 -2.38 -0.12 -4.51
CA SER A 136 -1.11 -0.53 -5.12
C SER A 136 0.10 -0.25 -4.24
N TYR A 137 0.14 0.89 -3.55
CA TYR A 137 1.23 1.19 -2.61
C TYR A 137 1.13 0.34 -1.33
N VAL A 138 -0.09 0.07 -0.87
CA VAL A 138 -0.30 -0.80 0.27
C VAL A 138 0.21 -2.21 -0.04
N GLU A 139 -0.09 -2.76 -1.22
CA GLU A 139 0.42 -4.06 -1.68
C GLU A 139 1.94 -4.11 -1.85
N GLU A 140 2.57 -2.98 -2.21
CA GLU A 140 4.01 -2.91 -2.47
C GLU A 140 4.82 -2.84 -1.17
N PHE A 141 4.32 -2.15 -0.13
CA PHE A 141 5.11 -1.79 1.05
C PHE A 141 4.64 -2.41 2.36
N CYS A 142 3.39 -2.89 2.44
CA CYS A 142 2.87 -3.45 3.68
C CYS A 142 2.93 -4.98 3.70
N GLU A 143 3.25 -5.51 4.87
CA GLU A 143 3.01 -6.91 5.23
C GLU A 143 1.64 -7.04 5.91
N ASP A 144 1.37 -6.18 6.90
CA ASP A 144 0.11 -6.14 7.63
C ASP A 144 -0.74 -4.91 7.26
N ILE A 145 -2.05 -5.08 7.22
CA ILE A 145 -3.01 -4.01 6.96
C ILE A 145 -4.13 -3.97 7.99
N ALA A 146 -4.74 -2.77 8.10
CA ALA A 146 -6.04 -2.59 8.72
C ALA A 146 -6.91 -1.68 7.83
N ILE A 147 -8.03 -2.21 7.34
CA ILE A 147 -9.03 -1.45 6.59
C ILE A 147 -10.05 -0.88 7.57
N ILE A 148 -10.17 0.44 7.58
CA ILE A 148 -11.11 1.17 8.44
C ILE A 148 -12.28 1.65 7.58
N ASN A 149 -13.50 1.33 8.01
CA ASN A 149 -14.73 1.79 7.40
C ASN A 149 -15.70 2.28 8.48
N ASN A 150 -16.25 3.49 8.33
CA ASN A 150 -17.20 4.09 9.28
C ASN A 150 -16.72 4.08 10.75
N GLY A 151 -15.40 4.19 10.98
CA GLY A 151 -14.81 4.20 12.32
C GLY A 151 -14.58 2.83 12.95
N GLU A 152 -14.85 1.75 12.23
CA GLU A 152 -14.62 0.37 12.65
C GLU A 152 -13.58 -0.31 11.75
N ILE A 153 -12.86 -1.28 12.31
CA ILE A 153 -11.94 -2.12 11.53
C ILE A 153 -12.78 -3.15 10.77
N ALA A 154 -12.90 -2.98 9.46
CA ALA A 154 -13.60 -3.90 8.58
C ALA A 154 -12.78 -5.17 8.30
N LEU A 155 -11.46 -5.05 8.20
CA LEU A 155 -10.53 -6.15 7.92
C LEU A 155 -9.14 -5.79 8.47
N SER A 156 -8.42 -6.75 9.04
CA SER A 156 -7.01 -6.57 9.43
C SER A 156 -6.25 -7.89 9.42
N GLY A 157 -4.96 -7.81 9.16
CA GLY A 157 -4.03 -8.95 9.20
C GLY A 157 -2.97 -8.89 8.12
N ASP A 158 -2.23 -9.98 7.96
CA ASP A 158 -1.24 -10.18 6.91
C ASP A 158 -1.91 -10.18 5.52
N ILE A 159 -1.31 -9.45 4.56
CA ILE A 159 -1.87 -9.29 3.21
C ILE A 159 -1.90 -10.63 2.45
N ALA A 160 -0.87 -11.47 2.61
CA ALA A 160 -0.80 -12.74 1.90
C ALA A 160 -1.88 -13.70 2.41
N ASP A 161 -2.10 -13.75 3.72
CA ASP A 161 -3.15 -14.55 4.35
C ASP A 161 -4.55 -14.08 3.92
N ILE A 162 -4.76 -12.76 3.95
CA ILE A 162 -6.02 -12.15 3.51
C ILE A 162 -6.30 -12.50 2.03
N LYS A 163 -5.32 -12.32 1.14
CA LYS A 163 -5.47 -12.67 -0.28
C LYS A 163 -5.72 -14.17 -0.47
N ALA A 164 -5.07 -15.02 0.30
CA ALA A 164 -5.28 -16.46 0.23
C ALA A 164 -6.70 -16.85 0.66
N GLU A 165 -7.23 -16.24 1.71
CA GLU A 165 -8.60 -16.47 2.19
C GLU A 165 -9.64 -16.01 1.16
N TYR A 166 -9.51 -14.79 0.64
CA TYR A 166 -10.43 -14.24 -0.35
C TYR A 166 -10.34 -14.91 -1.73
N GLY A 167 -9.18 -15.49 -2.06
CA GLY A 167 -8.96 -16.27 -3.29
C GLY A 167 -9.27 -17.77 -3.16
N LYS A 168 -9.65 -18.23 -1.97
CA LYS A 168 -9.87 -19.66 -1.70
C LYS A 168 -10.94 -20.25 -2.63
N ASN A 169 -10.57 -21.37 -3.28
CA ASN A 169 -11.42 -22.08 -4.25
C ASN A 169 -11.84 -21.24 -5.47
N GLN A 170 -11.14 -20.13 -5.75
CA GLN A 170 -11.38 -19.32 -6.95
C GLN A 170 -10.30 -19.55 -7.98
N LEU A 171 -10.72 -19.61 -9.23
CA LEU A 171 -9.88 -19.81 -10.41
C LEU A 171 -10.15 -18.71 -11.41
N ILE A 172 -9.17 -18.40 -12.23
CA ILE A 172 -9.32 -17.56 -13.41
C ILE A 172 -9.08 -18.39 -14.66
N ILE A 173 -10.02 -18.34 -15.60
CA ILE A 173 -10.03 -19.19 -16.80
C ILE A 173 -10.18 -18.29 -18.01
N SER A 174 -9.34 -18.51 -19.02
CA SER A 174 -9.55 -17.93 -20.36
C SER A 174 -9.61 -19.02 -21.42
N ALA A 175 -10.29 -18.74 -22.52
CA ALA A 175 -10.48 -19.68 -23.62
C ALA A 175 -9.89 -19.12 -24.93
N VAL A 176 -9.47 -20.02 -25.82
CA VAL A 176 -8.98 -19.66 -27.15
C VAL A 176 -10.14 -19.21 -28.01
N GLY A 177 -10.00 -18.05 -28.66
CA GLY A 177 -10.99 -17.54 -29.62
C GLY A 177 -12.35 -17.13 -29.04
N MET A 178 -12.48 -17.05 -27.71
CA MET A 178 -13.72 -16.70 -27.01
C MET A 178 -13.49 -15.51 -26.06
N GLY A 179 -14.38 -14.54 -26.10
CA GLY A 179 -14.36 -13.42 -25.16
C GLY A 179 -14.79 -13.83 -23.74
N ALA A 180 -14.39 -13.04 -22.73
CA ALA A 180 -14.69 -13.36 -21.34
C ALA A 180 -16.20 -13.42 -21.05
N GLU A 181 -17.01 -12.57 -21.66
CA GLU A 181 -18.47 -12.57 -21.48
C GLU A 181 -19.10 -13.84 -22.06
N GLU A 182 -18.68 -14.25 -23.26
CA GLU A 182 -19.16 -15.48 -23.93
C GLU A 182 -18.73 -16.72 -23.16
N LEU A 183 -17.47 -16.74 -22.67
CA LEU A 183 -16.96 -17.82 -21.81
C LEU A 183 -17.75 -17.91 -20.50
N ALA A 184 -18.06 -16.77 -19.87
CA ALA A 184 -18.83 -16.74 -18.64
C ALA A 184 -20.25 -17.34 -18.82
N GLU A 185 -20.94 -17.01 -19.91
CA GLU A 185 -22.26 -17.59 -20.21
C GLU A 185 -22.18 -19.09 -20.52
N LYS A 186 -21.15 -19.50 -21.23
CA LYS A 186 -20.95 -20.94 -21.56
C LYS A 186 -20.60 -21.75 -20.31
N LEU A 187 -19.76 -21.23 -19.40
CA LEU A 187 -19.46 -21.87 -18.12
C LEU A 187 -20.68 -21.94 -17.20
N LYS A 188 -21.53 -20.91 -17.14
CA LYS A 188 -22.77 -20.91 -16.36
C LYS A 188 -23.75 -21.99 -16.83
N THR A 189 -23.82 -22.26 -18.13
CA THR A 189 -24.77 -23.22 -18.71
C THR A 189 -24.26 -24.66 -18.73
N SER A 190 -22.97 -24.85 -18.95
CA SER A 190 -22.39 -26.19 -19.16
C SER A 190 -21.68 -26.78 -17.94
N CYS A 191 -21.33 -25.95 -16.94
CA CYS A 191 -20.57 -26.36 -15.74
C CYS A 191 -21.23 -25.88 -14.45
N GLU A 192 -22.55 -25.61 -14.44
CA GLU A 192 -23.28 -25.00 -13.30
C GLU A 192 -23.19 -25.83 -12.01
N ASP A 193 -23.08 -27.14 -12.11
CA ASP A 193 -23.01 -28.06 -10.98
C ASP A 193 -21.63 -28.03 -10.30
N THR A 194 -20.58 -27.57 -10.99
CA THR A 194 -19.18 -27.66 -10.53
C THR A 194 -18.51 -26.30 -10.36
N LEU A 195 -18.90 -25.34 -11.20
CA LEU A 195 -18.33 -24.00 -11.20
C LEU A 195 -19.41 -22.94 -11.06
N SER A 196 -19.18 -21.93 -10.23
CA SER A 196 -19.97 -20.71 -10.17
C SER A 196 -19.17 -19.54 -10.71
N VAL A 197 -19.67 -18.88 -11.74
CA VAL A 197 -19.07 -17.64 -12.25
C VAL A 197 -19.27 -16.52 -11.23
N THR A 198 -18.17 -16.00 -10.69
CA THR A 198 -18.17 -14.96 -9.65
C THR A 198 -17.77 -13.59 -10.17
N GLY A 199 -17.19 -13.50 -11.36
CA GLY A 199 -16.81 -12.23 -11.97
C GLY A 199 -16.12 -12.39 -13.32
N ILE A 200 -15.91 -11.25 -13.98
CA ILE A 200 -15.14 -11.14 -15.21
C ILE A 200 -13.95 -10.23 -14.92
N HIS A 201 -12.78 -10.66 -15.32
CA HIS A 201 -11.52 -9.93 -15.23
C HIS A 201 -10.93 -9.75 -16.63
N LYS A 202 -10.03 -8.77 -16.81
CA LYS A 202 -9.34 -8.54 -18.08
C LYS A 202 -8.62 -9.80 -18.65
N ASP A 203 -8.16 -10.67 -17.74
CA ASP A 203 -7.39 -11.87 -18.09
C ASP A 203 -8.27 -13.14 -18.20
N GLY A 204 -9.60 -13.05 -17.98
CA GLY A 204 -10.52 -14.17 -18.09
C GLY A 204 -11.74 -14.10 -17.20
N VAL A 205 -12.35 -15.23 -16.95
CA VAL A 205 -13.53 -15.40 -16.10
C VAL A 205 -13.13 -15.93 -14.75
N ILE A 206 -13.56 -15.28 -13.69
CA ILE A 206 -13.35 -15.73 -12.31
C ILE A 206 -14.47 -16.70 -11.96
N VAL A 207 -14.09 -17.90 -11.56
CA VAL A 207 -15.02 -18.95 -11.14
C VAL A 207 -14.69 -19.49 -9.77
N LYS A 208 -15.71 -19.89 -9.03
CA LYS A 208 -15.56 -20.62 -7.78
C LYS A 208 -15.76 -22.11 -8.02
N ASN A 209 -14.84 -22.93 -7.58
CA ASN A 209 -14.94 -24.38 -7.58
C ASN A 209 -15.88 -24.82 -6.44
N ILE A 210 -17.12 -25.16 -6.78
CA ILE A 210 -18.17 -25.44 -5.80
C ILE A 210 -17.97 -26.83 -5.17
N GLN A 211 -17.57 -27.81 -5.97
CA GLN A 211 -17.42 -29.20 -5.55
C GLN A 211 -16.00 -29.54 -5.03
N GLU A 212 -15.12 -28.53 -4.95
CA GLU A 212 -13.72 -28.73 -4.54
C GLU A 212 -12.97 -29.81 -5.36
N LEU A 213 -13.32 -29.95 -6.63
CA LEU A 213 -12.68 -30.88 -7.53
C LEU A 213 -11.20 -30.54 -7.75
N SER A 214 -10.40 -31.54 -8.06
CA SER A 214 -9.02 -31.30 -8.47
C SER A 214 -8.95 -30.48 -9.77
N GLY A 215 -7.88 -29.70 -9.97
CA GLY A 215 -7.69 -28.91 -11.19
C GLY A 215 -7.79 -29.76 -12.48
N ASN A 216 -7.24 -30.99 -12.46
CA ASN A 216 -7.34 -31.91 -13.61
C ASN A 216 -8.79 -32.36 -13.90
N ALA A 217 -9.60 -32.52 -12.87
CA ALA A 217 -11.01 -32.88 -13.05
C ALA A 217 -11.80 -31.71 -13.63
N LEU A 218 -11.56 -30.49 -13.13
CA LEU A 218 -12.18 -29.27 -13.66
C LEU A 218 -11.79 -29.00 -15.12
N ILE A 219 -10.51 -29.14 -15.45
CA ILE A 219 -10.03 -28.97 -16.82
C ILE A 219 -10.75 -29.93 -17.75
N LYS A 220 -10.89 -31.21 -17.38
CA LYS A 220 -11.61 -32.21 -18.17
C LYS A 220 -13.08 -31.83 -18.38
N GLU A 221 -13.73 -31.33 -17.36
CA GLU A 221 -15.13 -30.92 -17.44
C GLU A 221 -15.33 -29.72 -18.35
N ILE A 222 -14.47 -28.71 -18.27
CA ILE A 222 -14.48 -27.55 -19.13
C ILE A 222 -14.22 -27.96 -20.59
N MET A 223 -13.28 -28.87 -20.84
CA MET A 223 -13.02 -29.42 -22.17
C MET A 223 -14.21 -30.21 -22.73
N ASN A 224 -14.95 -30.96 -21.87
CA ASN A 224 -16.15 -31.68 -22.29
C ASN A 224 -17.29 -30.72 -22.67
N ALA A 225 -17.27 -29.48 -22.22
CA ALA A 225 -18.17 -28.41 -22.63
C ALA A 225 -17.74 -27.75 -23.96
N ASP A 226 -16.81 -28.34 -24.70
CA ASP A 226 -16.27 -27.83 -25.97
C ASP A 226 -15.67 -26.42 -25.81
N ILE A 227 -14.87 -26.24 -24.75
CA ILE A 227 -14.12 -25.02 -24.44
C ILE A 227 -12.63 -25.36 -24.55
N GLU A 228 -11.92 -24.71 -25.46
CA GLU A 228 -10.47 -24.80 -25.59
C GLU A 228 -9.84 -23.81 -24.60
N ILE A 229 -9.20 -24.33 -23.55
CA ILE A 229 -8.62 -23.53 -22.46
C ILE A 229 -7.32 -22.86 -22.94
N ALA A 230 -7.24 -21.53 -22.87
CA ALA A 230 -6.03 -20.76 -23.11
C ALA A 230 -5.20 -20.60 -21.83
N SER A 231 -5.85 -20.35 -20.69
CA SER A 231 -5.19 -20.30 -19.38
C SER A 231 -6.13 -20.82 -18.28
N PHE A 232 -5.53 -21.42 -17.25
CA PHE A 232 -6.23 -21.93 -16.07
C PHE A 232 -5.30 -21.74 -14.87
N ASP A 233 -5.63 -20.84 -13.98
CA ASP A 233 -4.79 -20.51 -12.83
C ASP A 233 -5.64 -20.22 -11.58
N SER A 234 -4.99 -20.24 -10.41
CA SER A 234 -5.61 -19.80 -9.16
C SER A 234 -5.84 -18.30 -9.19
N TYR A 235 -7.06 -17.87 -8.93
CA TYR A 235 -7.34 -16.44 -8.84
C TYR A 235 -6.76 -15.86 -7.55
N ARG A 236 -5.96 -14.83 -7.70
CA ARG A 236 -5.41 -14.04 -6.59
C ARG A 236 -6.04 -12.65 -6.65
N PRO A 237 -7.01 -12.34 -5.77
CA PRO A 237 -7.66 -11.05 -5.78
C PRO A 237 -6.65 -9.93 -5.48
N SER A 238 -6.83 -8.79 -6.12
CA SER A 238 -6.11 -7.57 -5.74
C SER A 238 -6.62 -7.07 -4.40
N LEU A 239 -5.80 -6.30 -3.69
CA LEU A 239 -6.24 -5.67 -2.44
C LEU A 239 -7.42 -4.70 -2.69
N ASN A 240 -7.48 -4.11 -3.89
CA ASN A 240 -8.61 -3.27 -4.27
C ASN A 240 -9.92 -4.07 -4.37
N ASP A 241 -9.90 -5.29 -4.94
CA ASP A 241 -11.08 -6.16 -5.01
C ASP A 241 -11.54 -6.58 -3.61
N ILE A 242 -10.56 -6.87 -2.73
CA ILE A 242 -10.83 -7.22 -1.33
C ILE A 242 -11.44 -6.02 -0.60
N PHE A 243 -10.87 -4.83 -0.79
CA PHE A 243 -11.39 -3.59 -0.20
C PHE A 243 -12.85 -3.35 -0.58
N VAL A 244 -13.18 -3.44 -1.88
CA VAL A 244 -14.56 -3.26 -2.37
C VAL A 244 -15.50 -4.27 -1.73
N LYS A 245 -15.11 -5.53 -1.58
CA LYS A 245 -15.92 -6.57 -0.91
C LYS A 245 -16.07 -6.30 0.59
N ALA A 246 -14.99 -5.92 1.28
CA ALA A 246 -15.01 -5.70 2.72
C ALA A 246 -15.81 -4.45 3.13
N VAL A 247 -15.79 -3.40 2.30
CA VAL A 247 -16.44 -2.11 2.57
C VAL A 247 -17.81 -1.98 1.88
N GLY A 248 -17.97 -2.65 0.74
CA GLY A 248 -19.17 -2.51 -0.11
C GLY A 248 -20.40 -3.24 0.41
N GLY A 249 -20.25 -4.20 1.36
CA GLY A 249 -21.32 -5.10 1.77
C GLY A 249 -21.99 -5.76 0.55
N ASP A 250 -22.38 -7.00 0.62
CA ASP A 250 -23.11 -7.69 -0.47
C ASP A 250 -24.24 -6.79 -1.02
N ARG A 251 -24.01 -6.15 -2.18
CA ARG A 251 -25.06 -5.55 -3.01
C ARG A 251 -25.29 -6.41 -4.22
#